data_55f0cf7fafba14e7873289690dcb0cc5
#
_entry.id   55f0cf7fafba14e7873289690dcb0cc5
#
_cell.length_a   1.000
_cell.length_b   1.000
_cell.length_c   1.000
_cell.angle_alpha   90.00
_cell.angle_beta   90.00
_cell.angle_gamma   90.00
#
_symmetry.space_group_name_H-M   'P 1'
#
loop_
_entity.id
_entity.type
_entity.pdbx_description
1 polymer ?
#
loop_
_entity_poly.entity_id
_entity_poly.type
_entity_poly.pdbx_seq_one_letter_code
_entity_poly.pdbx_strand_id
1 'polypeptide(L)'
;KQELTNRMSGLAKLLETRNTKLSECRKNLTDTEIQLRDVENRIKTIADLENSMEGFQFSVKHIMKASQQGRISGICGTVSQLISVETKYSVAIETALGGALQNIVVNNEDSAKRGIRLLKENRAGRATFLPVTSVRGNRLNMPQLENEDGFVALGCELVKYDSQFEGVINSLLGRICIAEDIDSATLIAKKYGYKFRIVTLDGQVINAGGSFTGGSVSKQTGLLTRKNEAEALAKKKTALENSFTELKQQVEKLNQEVSKYTADTEGLREKLSQVNSDILRFEMEIKRVSEYYSDYENKLDEIETFIETLKNKYKIVSGDIDKAQTELSEIEAEISLSLIHISEPTRHLRIS
;
A
#
# COMPACT_ATOMS: atom_id res chain seq x y z
N LYS A 1 6.95 -38.84 3.41
CA LYS A 1 6.52 -38.24 2.14
C LYS A 1 5.31 -37.33 2.34
N GLN A 2 4.18 -37.84 2.88
CA GLN A 2 2.93 -37.09 3.03
C GLN A 2 3.08 -35.80 3.84
N GLU A 3 3.82 -35.84 4.93
CA GLU A 3 4.08 -34.67 5.78
C GLU A 3 4.84 -33.56 5.02
N LEU A 4 5.88 -33.92 4.25
CA LEU A 4 6.64 -33.00 3.42
C LEU A 4 5.78 -32.37 2.33
N THR A 5 4.92 -33.18 1.69
CA THR A 5 3.96 -32.70 0.69
C THR A 5 2.97 -31.71 1.27
N ASN A 6 2.39 -32.01 2.45
CA ASN A 6 1.47 -31.12 3.14
C ASN A 6 2.13 -29.79 3.54
N ARG A 7 3.35 -29.84 4.04
CA ARG A 7 4.13 -28.66 4.40
C ARG A 7 4.48 -27.81 3.18
N MET A 8 4.85 -28.43 2.08
CA MET A 8 5.12 -27.75 0.81
C MET A 8 3.86 -27.07 0.27
N SER A 9 2.70 -27.72 0.31
CA SER A 9 1.41 -27.12 -0.08
C SER A 9 1.05 -25.91 0.80
N GLY A 10 1.27 -25.99 2.11
CA GLY A 10 1.05 -24.86 3.02
C GLY A 10 1.95 -23.68 2.71
N LEU A 11 3.24 -23.91 2.46
CA LEU A 11 4.18 -22.85 2.05
C LEU A 11 3.84 -22.25 0.70
N ALA A 12 3.40 -23.04 -0.27
CA ALA A 12 2.97 -22.54 -1.58
C ALA A 12 1.80 -21.54 -1.46
N LYS A 13 0.79 -21.83 -0.63
CA LYS A 13 -0.32 -20.92 -0.36
C LYS A 13 0.13 -19.63 0.34
N LEU A 14 1.06 -19.75 1.30
CA LEU A 14 1.64 -18.58 1.96
C LEU A 14 2.42 -17.70 0.97
N LEU A 15 3.22 -18.32 0.11
CA LEU A 15 3.99 -17.65 -0.95
C LEU A 15 3.08 -16.90 -1.92
N GLU A 16 2.01 -17.53 -2.39
CA GLU A 16 0.99 -16.91 -3.24
C GLU A 16 0.37 -15.68 -2.58
N THR A 17 -0.07 -15.83 -1.32
CA THR A 17 -0.65 -14.73 -0.54
C THR A 17 0.35 -13.58 -0.35
N ARG A 18 1.63 -13.89 -0.06
CA ARG A 18 2.67 -12.87 0.11
C ARG A 18 3.03 -12.18 -1.20
N ASN A 19 3.10 -12.91 -2.30
CA ASN A 19 3.34 -12.33 -3.63
C ASN A 19 2.21 -11.40 -4.06
N THR A 20 0.95 -11.76 -3.82
CA THR A 20 -0.20 -10.90 -4.09
C THR A 20 -0.10 -9.59 -3.29
N LYS A 21 0.13 -9.68 -1.97
CA LYS A 21 0.33 -8.49 -1.13
C LYS A 21 1.53 -7.65 -1.56
N LEU A 22 2.64 -8.28 -1.94
CA LEU A 22 3.82 -7.59 -2.44
C LEU A 22 3.51 -6.82 -3.72
N SER A 23 2.77 -7.43 -4.64
CA SER A 23 2.34 -6.79 -5.89
C SER A 23 1.45 -5.57 -5.62
N GLU A 24 0.47 -5.69 -4.71
CA GLU A 24 -0.39 -4.58 -4.29
C GLU A 24 0.41 -3.45 -3.63
N CYS A 25 1.30 -3.78 -2.69
CA CYS A 25 2.16 -2.78 -2.03
C CYS A 25 3.08 -2.07 -3.03
N ARG A 26 3.65 -2.78 -4.00
CA ARG A 26 4.48 -2.17 -5.05
C ARG A 26 3.67 -1.23 -5.93
N LYS A 27 2.46 -1.61 -6.30
CA LYS A 27 1.54 -0.74 -7.04
C LYS A 27 1.24 0.53 -6.25
N ASN A 28 0.83 0.39 -4.98
CA ASN A 28 0.54 1.53 -4.11
C ASN A 28 1.77 2.44 -3.91
N LEU A 29 2.98 1.85 -3.80
CA LEU A 29 4.23 2.59 -3.72
C LEU A 29 4.47 3.44 -4.98
N THR A 30 4.29 2.85 -6.16
CA THR A 30 4.43 3.55 -7.45
C THR A 30 3.38 4.66 -7.60
N ASP A 31 2.12 4.38 -7.25
CA ASP A 31 1.04 5.38 -7.32
C ASP A 31 1.32 6.55 -6.36
N THR A 32 1.83 6.27 -5.15
CA THR A 32 2.21 7.29 -4.17
C THR A 32 3.41 8.11 -4.66
N GLU A 33 4.39 7.49 -5.31
CA GLU A 33 5.55 8.17 -5.90
C GLU A 33 5.13 9.14 -7.02
N ILE A 34 4.22 8.74 -7.88
CA ILE A 34 3.65 9.58 -8.93
C ILE A 34 2.93 10.79 -8.31
N GLN A 35 2.05 10.55 -7.32
CA GLN A 35 1.34 11.62 -6.63
C GLN A 35 2.30 12.60 -5.92
N LEU A 36 3.36 12.09 -5.30
CA LEU A 36 4.38 12.92 -4.65
C LEU A 36 5.07 13.82 -5.66
N ARG A 37 5.48 13.28 -6.80
CA ARG A 37 6.12 14.02 -7.89
C ARG A 37 5.19 15.10 -8.47
N ASP A 38 3.90 14.78 -8.65
CA ASP A 38 2.91 15.76 -9.14
C ASP A 38 2.73 16.92 -8.15
N VAL A 39 2.64 16.60 -6.85
CA VAL A 39 2.55 17.61 -5.79
C VAL A 39 3.82 18.47 -5.74
N GLU A 40 5.00 17.88 -5.85
CA GLU A 40 6.27 18.61 -5.88
C GLU A 40 6.37 19.54 -7.08
N ASN A 41 6.02 19.07 -8.26
CA ASN A 41 5.99 19.89 -9.48
C ASN A 41 5.02 21.07 -9.34
N ARG A 42 3.84 20.83 -8.73
CA ARG A 42 2.86 21.90 -8.51
C ARG A 42 3.37 22.92 -7.49
N ILE A 43 3.97 22.48 -6.37
CA ILE A 43 4.61 23.37 -5.39
C ILE A 43 5.69 24.22 -6.06
N LYS A 44 6.56 23.59 -6.87
CA LYS A 44 7.59 24.30 -7.60
C LYS A 44 7.01 25.36 -8.54
N THR A 45 5.98 25.00 -9.29
CA THR A 45 5.30 25.95 -10.21
C THR A 45 4.75 27.15 -9.44
N ILE A 46 4.09 26.92 -8.29
CA ILE A 46 3.55 28.01 -7.46
C ILE A 46 4.71 28.87 -6.92
N ALA A 47 5.79 28.26 -6.44
CA ALA A 47 6.96 28.98 -5.94
C ALA A 47 7.63 29.84 -7.04
N ASP A 48 7.73 29.32 -8.27
CA ASP A 48 8.27 30.06 -9.40
C ASP A 48 7.37 31.26 -9.77
N LEU A 49 6.04 31.10 -9.73
CA LEU A 49 5.07 32.18 -9.92
C LEU A 49 5.16 33.24 -8.83
N GLU A 50 5.36 32.85 -7.57
CA GLU A 50 5.57 33.76 -6.44
C GLU A 50 6.90 34.51 -6.55
N ASN A 51 8.00 33.83 -6.86
CA ASN A 51 9.33 34.43 -7.03
C ASN A 51 9.36 35.40 -8.19
N SER A 52 8.69 35.09 -9.30
CA SER A 52 8.55 36.01 -10.44
C SER A 52 7.54 37.13 -10.19
N MET A 53 6.81 37.07 -9.05
CA MET A 53 5.69 37.95 -8.72
C MET A 53 4.66 38.03 -9.85
N GLU A 54 4.38 36.89 -10.51
CA GLU A 54 3.42 36.83 -11.61
C GLU A 54 2.01 37.21 -11.15
N GLY A 55 1.37 38.12 -11.92
CA GLY A 55 0.09 38.74 -11.55
C GLY A 55 0.27 40.08 -10.84
N PHE A 56 1.46 40.48 -10.40
CA PHE A 56 1.69 41.79 -9.84
C PHE A 56 2.02 42.83 -10.93
N GLN A 57 1.56 44.07 -10.70
CA GLN A 57 1.90 45.21 -11.55
C GLN A 57 3.43 45.46 -11.53
N PHE A 58 3.97 45.95 -12.65
CA PHE A 58 5.39 46.24 -12.80
C PHE A 58 5.92 47.18 -11.69
N SER A 59 5.15 48.19 -11.31
CA SER A 59 5.51 49.14 -10.25
C SER A 59 5.69 48.43 -8.89
N VAL A 60 4.80 47.48 -8.55
CA VAL A 60 4.88 46.72 -7.31
C VAL A 60 6.09 45.80 -7.33
N LYS A 61 6.30 45.07 -8.42
CA LYS A 61 7.51 44.23 -8.63
C LYS A 61 8.79 45.04 -8.44
N HIS A 62 8.84 46.25 -9.02
CA HIS A 62 10.02 47.11 -8.93
C HIS A 62 10.35 47.52 -7.49
N ILE A 63 9.34 47.92 -6.68
CA ILE A 63 9.51 48.26 -5.28
C ILE A 63 9.92 47.07 -4.44
N MET A 64 9.25 45.94 -4.62
CA MET A 64 9.54 44.72 -3.84
C MET A 64 10.96 44.21 -4.12
N LYS A 65 11.39 44.22 -5.39
CA LYS A 65 12.75 43.87 -5.77
C LYS A 65 13.81 44.86 -5.20
N ALA A 66 13.51 46.14 -5.23
CA ALA A 66 14.39 47.16 -4.63
C ALA A 66 14.50 47.00 -3.12
N SER A 67 13.41 46.60 -2.43
CA SER A 67 13.41 46.30 -1.01
C SER A 67 14.25 45.08 -0.71
N GLN A 68 14.09 43.98 -1.44
CA GLN A 68 14.89 42.75 -1.31
C GLN A 68 16.40 43.00 -1.53
N GLN A 69 16.73 43.91 -2.43
CA GLN A 69 18.12 44.34 -2.70
C GLN A 69 18.68 45.35 -1.70
N GLY A 70 17.91 45.74 -0.66
CA GLY A 70 18.33 46.74 0.32
C GLY A 70 18.36 48.17 -0.15
N ARG A 71 17.89 48.48 -1.39
CA ARG A 71 17.88 49.83 -1.98
C ARG A 71 16.85 50.76 -1.36
N ILE A 72 15.80 50.21 -0.76
CA ILE A 72 14.75 50.92 -0.05
C ILE A 72 14.41 50.17 1.23
N SER A 73 14.25 50.89 2.34
CA SER A 73 13.90 50.32 3.65
C SER A 73 12.51 50.74 4.07
N GLY A 74 11.91 49.98 5.01
CA GLY A 74 10.60 50.27 5.59
C GLY A 74 9.42 49.77 4.76
N ILE A 75 9.66 48.85 3.84
CA ILE A 75 8.62 48.11 3.12
C ILE A 75 8.27 46.85 3.95
N CYS A 76 7.00 46.72 4.40
CA CYS A 76 6.54 45.53 5.14
C CYS A 76 6.15 44.38 4.19
N GLY A 77 5.62 44.70 3.00
CA GLY A 77 5.16 43.72 2.02
C GLY A 77 3.93 44.24 1.25
N THR A 78 3.36 43.41 0.42
CA THR A 78 2.05 43.67 -0.19
C THR A 78 0.94 43.18 0.72
N VAL A 79 -0.29 43.71 0.60
CA VAL A 79 -1.47 43.29 1.36
C VAL A 79 -1.64 41.80 1.25
N SER A 80 -1.53 41.20 0.04
CA SER A 80 -1.66 39.76 -0.18
C SER A 80 -0.63 38.91 0.59
N GLN A 81 0.59 39.45 0.83
CA GLN A 81 1.63 38.75 1.60
C GLN A 81 1.37 38.83 3.11
N LEU A 82 0.77 39.91 3.59
CA LEU A 82 0.58 40.20 5.01
C LEU A 82 -0.67 39.57 5.63
N ILE A 83 -1.59 39.05 4.80
CA ILE A 83 -2.82 38.41 5.27
C ILE A 83 -2.81 36.91 4.97
N SER A 84 -3.55 36.17 5.80
CA SER A 84 -3.88 34.76 5.56
C SER A 84 -5.41 34.58 5.71
N VAL A 85 -5.99 33.79 4.83
CA VAL A 85 -7.45 33.60 4.73
C VAL A 85 -7.76 32.11 4.62
N GLU A 86 -8.81 31.63 5.27
CA GLU A 86 -9.26 30.25 5.05
C GLU A 86 -9.74 30.05 3.61
N THR A 87 -9.48 28.85 3.05
CA THR A 87 -9.75 28.53 1.64
C THR A 87 -11.19 28.87 1.22
N LYS A 88 -12.17 28.62 2.09
CA LYS A 88 -13.59 28.89 1.81
C LYS A 88 -13.92 30.37 1.60
N TYR A 89 -13.12 31.30 2.15
CA TYR A 89 -13.33 32.73 2.05
C TYR A 89 -12.39 33.39 1.05
N SER A 90 -11.45 32.67 0.45
CA SER A 90 -10.41 33.24 -0.42
C SER A 90 -10.97 34.02 -1.59
N VAL A 91 -11.97 33.46 -2.29
CA VAL A 91 -12.62 34.11 -3.43
C VAL A 91 -13.32 35.42 -3.03
N ALA A 92 -14.06 35.38 -1.92
CA ALA A 92 -14.75 36.56 -1.40
C ALA A 92 -13.78 37.69 -1.02
N ILE A 93 -12.69 37.37 -0.30
CA ILE A 93 -11.69 38.35 0.14
C ILE A 93 -10.85 38.86 -1.04
N GLU A 94 -10.48 37.99 -2.00
CA GLU A 94 -9.83 38.41 -3.23
C GLU A 94 -10.68 39.39 -4.03
N THR A 95 -11.96 39.10 -4.17
CA THR A 95 -12.92 39.98 -4.85
C THR A 95 -13.14 41.28 -4.08
N ALA A 96 -13.23 41.20 -2.74
CA ALA A 96 -13.40 42.36 -1.88
C ALA A 96 -12.20 43.32 -2.00
N LEU A 97 -11.00 42.82 -1.98
CA LEU A 97 -9.76 43.62 -2.09
C LEU A 97 -9.44 44.00 -3.53
N GLY A 98 -9.68 43.13 -4.49
CA GLY A 98 -9.36 43.35 -5.88
C GLY A 98 -7.92 43.84 -6.07
N GLY A 99 -7.75 44.98 -6.73
CA GLY A 99 -6.43 45.61 -6.94
C GLY A 99 -5.69 45.99 -5.65
N ALA A 100 -6.40 46.19 -4.54
CA ALA A 100 -5.78 46.52 -3.26
C ALA A 100 -4.90 45.43 -2.67
N LEU A 101 -5.05 44.18 -3.13
CA LEU A 101 -4.13 43.07 -2.78
C LEU A 101 -2.68 43.39 -3.10
N GLN A 102 -2.44 44.22 -4.10
CA GLN A 102 -1.11 44.64 -4.55
C GLN A 102 -0.60 45.94 -3.91
N ASN A 103 -1.42 46.59 -3.04
CA ASN A 103 -0.98 47.77 -2.33
C ASN A 103 0.19 47.42 -1.40
N ILE A 104 1.16 48.33 -1.34
CA ILE A 104 2.40 48.14 -0.60
C ILE A 104 2.23 48.74 0.80
N VAL A 105 2.30 47.89 1.80
CA VAL A 105 2.27 48.34 3.22
C VAL A 105 3.68 48.77 3.63
N VAL A 106 3.78 49.92 4.26
CA VAL A 106 5.06 50.50 4.67
C VAL A 106 4.99 50.99 6.12
N ASN A 107 6.13 51.04 6.80
CA ASN A 107 6.19 51.44 8.19
C ASN A 107 5.64 52.86 8.45
N ASN A 108 5.97 53.82 7.62
CA ASN A 108 5.65 55.23 7.78
C ASN A 108 5.57 56.00 6.44
N GLU A 109 5.17 57.26 6.50
CA GLU A 109 5.02 58.14 5.36
C GLU A 109 6.33 58.40 4.62
N ASP A 110 7.47 58.44 5.34
CA ASP A 110 8.77 58.67 4.69
C ASP A 110 9.21 57.47 3.85
N SER A 111 8.88 56.26 4.26
CA SER A 111 9.05 55.04 3.46
C SER A 111 8.16 55.09 2.19
N ALA A 112 6.92 55.57 2.32
CA ALA A 112 6.04 55.77 1.16
C ALA A 112 6.62 56.80 0.19
N LYS A 113 7.08 57.95 0.69
CA LYS A 113 7.71 59.00 -0.13
C LYS A 113 8.96 58.49 -0.88
N ARG A 114 9.80 57.69 -0.21
CA ARG A 114 10.96 57.05 -0.85
C ARG A 114 10.54 56.13 -1.97
N GLY A 115 9.52 55.29 -1.74
CA GLY A 115 8.96 54.39 -2.76
C GLY A 115 8.42 55.12 -3.97
N ILE A 116 7.65 56.21 -3.74
CA ILE A 116 7.08 57.05 -4.81
C ILE A 116 8.22 57.71 -5.63
N ARG A 117 9.27 58.25 -4.96
CA ARG A 117 10.41 58.84 -5.60
C ARG A 117 11.17 57.84 -6.50
N LEU A 118 11.42 56.62 -5.96
CA LEU A 118 12.05 55.54 -6.70
C LEU A 118 11.26 55.15 -7.96
N LEU A 119 9.94 55.04 -7.88
CA LEU A 119 9.08 54.75 -9.02
C LEU A 119 9.14 55.87 -10.07
N LYS A 120 9.16 57.16 -9.63
CA LYS A 120 9.26 58.30 -10.53
C LYS A 120 10.60 58.36 -11.26
N GLU A 121 11.69 58.18 -10.56
CA GLU A 121 13.06 58.17 -11.10
C GLU A 121 13.26 57.07 -12.14
N ASN A 122 12.71 55.90 -11.90
CA ASN A 122 12.84 54.76 -12.81
C ASN A 122 11.70 54.64 -13.84
N ARG A 123 10.75 55.57 -13.87
CA ARG A 123 9.57 55.54 -14.76
C ARG A 123 8.80 54.19 -14.67
N ALA A 124 8.75 53.66 -13.45
CA ALA A 124 8.23 52.27 -13.21
C ALA A 124 6.71 52.24 -12.96
N GLY A 125 5.97 53.27 -13.31
CA GLY A 125 4.53 53.36 -13.15
C GLY A 125 4.11 53.87 -11.75
N ARG A 126 2.91 53.47 -11.30
CA ARG A 126 2.30 53.93 -10.05
C ARG A 126 1.99 52.73 -9.15
N ALA A 127 2.13 52.90 -7.85
CA ALA A 127 1.71 51.96 -6.83
C ALA A 127 1.05 52.73 -5.65
N THR A 128 0.14 52.09 -4.95
CA THR A 128 -0.44 52.61 -3.72
C THR A 128 0.34 52.14 -2.52
N PHE A 129 0.75 53.10 -1.68
CA PHE A 129 1.47 52.84 -0.43
C PHE A 129 0.54 53.07 0.75
N LEU A 130 0.55 52.19 1.72
CA LEU A 130 -0.27 52.23 2.93
C LEU A 130 0.65 52.31 4.17
N PRO A 131 0.93 53.54 4.66
CA PRO A 131 1.73 53.69 5.86
C PRO A 131 0.96 53.24 7.09
N VAL A 132 1.56 52.33 7.91
CA VAL A 132 0.96 51.83 9.13
C VAL A 132 0.68 52.95 10.15
N THR A 133 1.49 53.99 10.14
CA THR A 133 1.35 55.13 11.05
C THR A 133 0.15 56.02 10.77
N SER A 134 -0.25 56.18 9.50
CA SER A 134 -1.33 57.14 9.11
C SER A 134 -2.62 56.50 8.64
N VAL A 135 -2.58 55.28 8.11
CA VAL A 135 -3.76 54.61 7.64
C VAL A 135 -4.59 54.13 8.85
N ARG A 136 -5.78 54.67 8.98
CA ARG A 136 -6.75 54.31 10.01
C ARG A 136 -8.05 53.89 9.32
N GLY A 137 -8.55 52.69 9.70
CA GLY A 137 -9.83 52.19 9.21
C GLY A 137 -10.80 51.97 10.36
N ASN A 138 -12.08 52.14 10.01
CA ASN A 138 -13.18 51.87 10.95
C ASN A 138 -13.94 50.64 10.48
N ARG A 139 -14.38 49.82 11.43
CA ARG A 139 -15.31 48.73 11.17
C ARG A 139 -16.71 49.24 11.02
N LEU A 140 -17.54 48.55 10.25
CA LEU A 140 -18.94 48.81 10.14
C LEU A 140 -19.59 48.45 11.50
N ASN A 141 -20.12 49.49 12.16
CA ASN A 141 -20.80 49.29 13.46
C ASN A 141 -22.31 49.15 13.26
N MET A 142 -22.76 47.94 12.99
CA MET A 142 -24.17 47.59 12.78
C MET A 142 -24.46 46.22 13.43
N PRO A 143 -24.68 46.14 14.75
CA PRO A 143 -24.87 44.87 15.45
C PRO A 143 -26.02 44.03 14.91
N GLN A 144 -27.05 44.67 14.32
CA GLN A 144 -28.21 43.99 13.72
C GLN A 144 -27.81 43.19 12.46
N LEU A 145 -26.69 43.49 11.83
CA LEU A 145 -26.22 42.80 10.62
C LEU A 145 -25.86 41.33 10.88
N GLU A 146 -25.40 41.04 12.09
CA GLU A 146 -25.06 39.66 12.51
C GLU A 146 -26.25 38.72 12.58
N ASN A 147 -27.48 39.27 12.67
CA ASN A 147 -28.72 38.51 12.74
C ASN A 147 -29.42 38.37 11.36
N GLU A 148 -28.80 38.84 10.29
CA GLU A 148 -29.37 38.73 8.94
C GLU A 148 -29.13 37.36 8.35
N ASP A 149 -30.15 36.79 7.73
CA ASP A 149 -30.01 35.50 7.03
C ASP A 149 -28.96 35.60 5.91
N GLY A 150 -28.03 34.65 5.88
CA GLY A 150 -26.96 34.62 4.91
C GLY A 150 -25.82 35.63 5.15
N PHE A 151 -25.82 36.38 6.27
CA PHE A 151 -24.63 37.13 6.69
C PHE A 151 -23.57 36.18 7.21
N VAL A 152 -22.32 36.33 6.72
CA VAL A 152 -21.17 35.49 7.13
C VAL A 152 -20.32 36.22 8.18
N ALA A 153 -19.77 37.39 7.82
CA ALA A 153 -18.96 38.23 8.69
C ALA A 153 -18.56 39.54 7.98
N LEU A 154 -17.89 40.43 8.69
CA LEU A 154 -17.17 41.52 8.03
C LEU A 154 -15.86 40.99 7.42
N GLY A 155 -15.46 41.53 6.28
CA GLY A 155 -14.25 41.06 5.58
C GLY A 155 -12.97 41.08 6.43
N CYS A 156 -12.84 42.05 7.35
CA CYS A 156 -11.71 42.12 8.28
C CYS A 156 -11.67 41.01 9.34
N GLU A 157 -12.75 40.33 9.61
CA GLU A 157 -12.88 39.25 10.58
C GLU A 157 -12.48 37.90 10.01
N LEU A 158 -12.54 37.78 8.68
CA LEU A 158 -12.20 36.55 7.94
C LEU A 158 -10.72 36.44 7.55
N VAL A 159 -9.90 37.43 7.91
CA VAL A 159 -8.48 37.48 7.59
C VAL A 159 -7.64 37.44 8.87
N LYS A 160 -6.56 36.68 8.85
CA LYS A 160 -5.54 36.64 9.91
C LYS A 160 -4.39 37.54 9.49
N TYR A 161 -3.92 38.40 10.40
CA TYR A 161 -2.83 39.36 10.17
C TYR A 161 -2.16 39.72 11.50
N ASP A 162 -0.96 40.29 11.42
CA ASP A 162 -0.27 40.83 12.58
C ASP A 162 -0.99 42.12 13.07
N SER A 163 -1.17 42.26 14.39
CA SER A 163 -1.91 43.37 15.03
C SER A 163 -1.42 44.77 14.61
N GLN A 164 -0.16 44.92 14.25
CA GLN A 164 0.37 46.18 13.74
C GLN A 164 -0.31 46.67 12.45
N PHE A 165 -0.91 45.76 11.67
CA PHE A 165 -1.60 46.08 10.40
C PHE A 165 -3.10 46.31 10.55
N GLU A 166 -3.65 46.26 11.79
CA GLU A 166 -5.10 46.36 12.04
C GLU A 166 -5.71 47.61 11.38
N GLY A 167 -5.05 48.78 11.48
CA GLY A 167 -5.55 50.02 10.84
C GLY A 167 -5.67 49.90 9.32
N VAL A 168 -4.68 49.25 8.68
CA VAL A 168 -4.65 49.03 7.23
C VAL A 168 -5.77 48.06 6.84
N ILE A 169 -5.91 46.92 7.54
CA ILE A 169 -6.91 45.88 7.24
C ILE A 169 -8.33 46.42 7.46
N ASN A 170 -8.56 47.11 8.55
CA ASN A 170 -9.86 47.75 8.80
C ASN A 170 -10.20 48.83 7.75
N SER A 171 -9.20 49.54 7.24
CA SER A 171 -9.36 50.49 6.14
C SER A 171 -9.80 49.86 4.83
N LEU A 172 -9.31 48.64 4.54
CA LEU A 172 -9.64 47.92 3.30
C LEU A 172 -10.86 47.06 3.39
N LEU A 173 -11.09 46.35 4.51
CA LEU A 173 -12.08 45.31 4.68
C LEU A 173 -13.10 45.59 5.77
N GLY A 174 -12.86 46.58 6.65
CA GLY A 174 -13.73 46.84 7.81
C GLY A 174 -15.16 47.29 7.47
N ARG A 175 -15.37 47.75 6.26
CA ARG A 175 -16.70 48.19 5.78
C ARG A 175 -17.26 47.32 4.66
N ILE A 176 -16.72 46.12 4.47
CA ILE A 176 -17.21 45.17 3.48
C ILE A 176 -17.88 44.01 4.23
N CYS A 177 -19.13 43.77 3.89
CA CYS A 177 -19.93 42.66 4.38
C CYS A 177 -19.68 41.44 3.48
N ILE A 178 -19.51 40.27 4.05
CA ILE A 178 -19.49 39.00 3.32
C ILE A 178 -20.82 38.29 3.55
N ALA A 179 -21.44 37.83 2.47
CA ALA A 179 -22.71 37.10 2.47
C ALA A 179 -22.55 35.73 1.78
N GLU A 180 -23.43 34.79 2.08
CA GLU A 180 -23.36 33.43 1.51
C GLU A 180 -23.54 33.47 -0.01
N ASP A 181 -24.60 34.09 -0.48
CA ASP A 181 -25.02 34.14 -1.88
C ASP A 181 -25.56 35.50 -2.30
N ILE A 182 -25.90 35.64 -3.58
CA ILE A 182 -26.39 36.90 -4.16
C ILE A 182 -27.78 37.26 -3.70
N ASP A 183 -28.61 36.27 -3.38
CA ASP A 183 -29.97 36.49 -2.92
C ASP A 183 -29.98 37.10 -1.51
N SER A 184 -29.26 36.47 -0.59
CA SER A 184 -29.00 36.98 0.76
C SER A 184 -28.34 38.36 0.74
N ALA A 185 -27.31 38.53 -0.09
CA ALA A 185 -26.64 39.81 -0.29
C ALA A 185 -27.61 40.90 -0.77
N THR A 186 -28.56 40.57 -1.65
CA THR A 186 -29.56 41.49 -2.16
C THR A 186 -30.58 41.91 -1.08
N LEU A 187 -31.03 40.97 -0.25
CA LEU A 187 -31.93 41.26 0.86
C LEU A 187 -31.26 42.18 1.88
N ILE A 188 -30.00 41.85 2.27
CA ILE A 188 -29.22 42.70 3.18
C ILE A 188 -29.02 44.10 2.57
N ALA A 189 -28.60 44.20 1.30
CA ALA A 189 -28.35 45.48 0.64
C ALA A 189 -29.62 46.37 0.62
N LYS A 190 -30.78 45.82 0.27
CA LYS A 190 -32.07 46.54 0.27
C LYS A 190 -32.45 47.03 1.67
N LYS A 191 -32.35 46.17 2.69
CA LYS A 191 -32.68 46.48 4.08
C LYS A 191 -31.85 47.64 4.62
N TYR A 192 -30.55 47.70 4.26
CA TYR A 192 -29.62 48.72 4.72
C TYR A 192 -29.43 49.87 3.72
N GLY A 193 -30.28 49.96 2.67
CA GLY A 193 -30.28 51.09 1.72
C GLY A 193 -28.98 51.21 0.92
N TYR A 194 -28.31 50.14 0.58
CA TYR A 194 -27.08 50.08 -0.20
C TYR A 194 -25.96 50.97 0.35
N LYS A 195 -25.80 51.07 1.68
CA LYS A 195 -24.85 51.97 2.33
C LYS A 195 -23.40 51.43 2.34
N PHE A 196 -23.20 50.14 2.16
CA PHE A 196 -21.90 49.48 2.19
C PHE A 196 -21.81 48.43 1.09
N ARG A 197 -20.58 47.99 0.83
CA ARG A 197 -20.31 46.96 -0.17
C ARG A 197 -20.52 45.56 0.43
N ILE A 198 -21.18 44.71 -0.32
CA ILE A 198 -21.37 43.29 0.04
C ILE A 198 -20.72 42.43 -1.03
N VAL A 199 -20.02 41.39 -0.60
CA VAL A 199 -19.38 40.41 -1.47
C VAL A 199 -19.84 39.01 -1.05
N THR A 200 -20.22 38.18 -2.01
CA THR A 200 -20.65 36.81 -1.73
C THR A 200 -19.46 35.84 -1.71
N LEU A 201 -19.67 34.64 -1.12
CA LEU A 201 -18.61 33.61 -1.05
C LEU A 201 -18.11 33.17 -2.44
N ASP A 202 -18.97 33.21 -3.46
CA ASP A 202 -18.66 32.92 -4.85
C ASP A 202 -18.11 34.14 -5.63
N GLY A 203 -17.95 35.30 -4.99
CA GLY A 203 -17.31 36.48 -5.55
C GLY A 203 -18.24 37.42 -6.33
N GLN A 204 -19.54 37.38 -6.11
CA GLN A 204 -20.44 38.41 -6.63
C GLN A 204 -20.39 39.64 -5.73
N VAL A 205 -20.65 40.84 -6.28
CA VAL A 205 -20.49 42.09 -5.56
C VAL A 205 -21.72 42.97 -5.72
N ILE A 206 -22.24 43.48 -4.60
CA ILE A 206 -23.19 44.59 -4.57
C ILE A 206 -22.43 45.80 -4.01
N ASN A 207 -22.22 46.82 -4.83
CA ASN A 207 -21.52 48.02 -4.40
C ASN A 207 -22.42 48.96 -3.58
N ALA A 208 -21.79 49.76 -2.76
CA ALA A 208 -22.47 50.92 -2.20
C ALA A 208 -23.07 51.78 -3.33
N GLY A 209 -24.36 52.15 -3.18
CA GLY A 209 -25.10 52.80 -4.25
C GLY A 209 -25.84 51.90 -5.21
N GLY A 210 -25.77 50.55 -5.02
CA GLY A 210 -26.71 49.59 -5.63
C GLY A 210 -26.29 49.00 -6.98
N SER A 211 -25.06 49.22 -7.45
CA SER A 211 -24.60 48.52 -8.66
C SER A 211 -24.14 47.10 -8.36
N PHE A 212 -24.46 46.17 -9.27
CA PHE A 212 -24.11 44.75 -9.17
C PHE A 212 -22.93 44.46 -10.13
N THR A 213 -21.98 43.70 -9.63
CA THR A 213 -20.85 43.17 -10.42
C THR A 213 -20.77 41.68 -10.18
N GLY A 214 -20.85 40.89 -11.23
CA GLY A 214 -20.86 39.45 -11.11
C GLY A 214 -20.47 38.73 -12.39
N GLY A 215 -20.37 37.44 -12.32
CA GLY A 215 -19.96 36.56 -13.42
C GLY A 215 -19.07 35.45 -12.91
N SER A 216 -18.45 34.69 -13.81
CA SER A 216 -17.53 33.62 -13.42
C SER A 216 -16.17 34.19 -13.00
N VAL A 217 -15.76 33.93 -11.78
CA VAL A 217 -14.40 34.21 -11.30
C VAL A 217 -13.49 33.03 -11.61
N SER A 218 -12.39 33.25 -12.29
CA SER A 218 -11.40 32.18 -12.51
C SER A 218 -10.76 31.79 -11.17
N LYS A 219 -11.02 30.57 -10.73
CA LYS A 219 -10.52 30.02 -9.45
C LYS A 219 -9.00 29.84 -9.40
N GLN A 220 -8.29 29.95 -10.54
CA GLN A 220 -6.87 29.55 -10.64
C GLN A 220 -5.85 30.71 -10.58
N THR A 221 -6.29 31.95 -10.54
CA THR A 221 -5.37 33.11 -10.73
C THR A 221 -5.22 34.01 -9.52
N GLY A 222 -5.97 33.81 -8.45
CA GLY A 222 -5.95 34.66 -7.26
C GLY A 222 -4.67 34.51 -6.43
N LEU A 223 -4.15 35.63 -5.91
CA LEU A 223 -2.91 35.66 -5.10
C LEU A 223 -3.09 34.89 -3.76
N LEU A 224 -4.26 35.05 -3.12
CA LEU A 224 -4.56 34.36 -1.86
C LEU A 224 -4.88 32.88 -2.07
N THR A 225 -5.57 32.56 -3.15
CA THR A 225 -5.87 31.19 -3.55
C THR A 225 -4.59 30.40 -3.80
N ARG A 226 -3.60 30.98 -4.46
CA ARG A 226 -2.26 30.33 -4.68
C ARG A 226 -1.54 30.06 -3.36
N LYS A 227 -1.55 31.01 -2.42
CA LYS A 227 -0.92 30.84 -1.10
C LYS A 227 -1.55 29.67 -0.33
N ASN A 228 -2.88 29.61 -0.30
CA ASN A 228 -3.61 28.53 0.33
C ASN A 228 -3.38 27.19 -0.35
N GLU A 229 -3.30 27.18 -1.69
CA GLU A 229 -2.96 25.97 -2.45
C GLU A 229 -1.54 25.49 -2.08
N ALA A 230 -0.56 26.38 -1.98
CA ALA A 230 0.81 26.04 -1.59
C ALA A 230 0.85 25.42 -0.17
N GLU A 231 0.15 26.02 0.78
CA GLU A 231 0.06 25.48 2.16
C GLU A 231 -0.62 24.10 2.22
N ALA A 232 -1.71 23.92 1.46
CA ALA A 232 -2.42 22.64 1.37
C ALA A 232 -1.54 21.55 0.72
N LEU A 233 -0.83 21.91 -0.36
CA LEU A 233 0.08 21.02 -1.05
C LEU A 233 1.28 20.64 -0.18
N ALA A 234 1.82 21.58 0.62
CA ALA A 234 2.90 21.28 1.57
C ALA A 234 2.47 20.24 2.61
N LYS A 235 1.27 20.36 3.18
CA LYS A 235 0.71 19.36 4.10
C LYS A 235 0.49 18.02 3.41
N LYS A 236 -0.05 18.04 2.18
CA LYS A 236 -0.26 16.82 1.37
C LYS A 236 1.07 16.14 1.06
N LYS A 237 2.13 16.92 0.71
CA LYS A 237 3.48 16.41 0.48
C LYS A 237 3.98 15.61 1.67
N THR A 238 3.95 16.22 2.88
CA THR A 238 4.42 15.55 4.10
C THR A 238 3.65 14.26 4.39
N ALA A 239 2.32 14.25 4.17
CA ALA A 239 1.51 13.04 4.34
C ALA A 239 1.90 11.94 3.33
N LEU A 240 2.14 12.30 2.07
CA LEU A 240 2.59 11.37 1.02
C LEU A 240 4.01 10.85 1.28
N GLU A 241 4.94 11.68 1.74
CA GLU A 241 6.31 11.28 2.13
C GLU A 241 6.30 10.22 3.26
N ASN A 242 5.46 10.43 4.26
CA ASN A 242 5.29 9.46 5.34
C ASN A 242 4.73 8.13 4.81
N SER A 243 3.64 8.20 4.01
CA SER A 243 3.04 7.01 3.39
C SER A 243 4.01 6.28 2.46
N PHE A 244 4.80 7.00 1.66
CA PHE A 244 5.82 6.43 0.79
C PHE A 244 6.89 5.68 1.60
N THR A 245 7.34 6.26 2.71
CA THR A 245 8.33 5.65 3.59
C THR A 245 7.79 4.38 4.24
N GLU A 246 6.54 4.39 4.70
CA GLU A 246 5.88 3.20 5.28
C GLU A 246 5.70 2.09 4.25
N LEU A 247 5.20 2.42 3.05
CA LEU A 247 5.03 1.47 1.96
C LEU A 247 6.38 0.87 1.52
N LYS A 248 7.43 1.67 1.45
CA LYS A 248 8.79 1.20 1.14
C LYS A 248 9.28 0.16 2.16
N GLN A 249 9.07 0.44 3.45
CA GLN A 249 9.41 -0.52 4.51
C GLN A 249 8.57 -1.80 4.43
N GLN A 250 7.28 -1.70 4.09
CA GLN A 250 6.41 -2.86 3.92
C GLN A 250 6.85 -3.71 2.73
N VAL A 251 7.19 -3.11 1.60
CA VAL A 251 7.73 -3.81 0.42
C VAL A 251 9.01 -4.54 0.76
N GLU A 252 9.92 -3.90 1.50
CA GLU A 252 11.18 -4.53 1.94
C GLU A 252 10.94 -5.77 2.82
N LYS A 253 10.07 -5.65 3.82
CA LYS A 253 9.69 -6.77 4.69
C LYS A 253 9.05 -7.91 3.90
N LEU A 254 8.10 -7.60 3.01
CA LEU A 254 7.46 -8.61 2.17
C LEU A 254 8.44 -9.30 1.22
N ASN A 255 9.40 -8.55 0.65
CA ASN A 255 10.47 -9.13 -0.17
C ASN A 255 11.32 -10.15 0.63
N GLN A 256 11.69 -9.81 1.88
CA GLN A 256 12.44 -10.70 2.76
C GLN A 256 11.64 -11.96 3.10
N GLU A 257 10.34 -11.81 3.41
CA GLU A 257 9.46 -12.95 3.68
C GLU A 257 9.31 -13.86 2.46
N VAL A 258 9.09 -13.30 1.27
CA VAL A 258 8.99 -14.05 0.01
C VAL A 258 10.29 -14.79 -0.28
N SER A 259 11.44 -14.14 -0.12
CA SER A 259 12.75 -14.78 -0.33
C SER A 259 12.96 -15.94 0.64
N LYS A 260 12.61 -15.78 1.91
CA LYS A 260 12.70 -16.84 2.92
C LYS A 260 11.80 -18.02 2.56
N TYR A 261 10.51 -17.78 2.27
CA TYR A 261 9.59 -18.87 1.92
C TYR A 261 9.96 -19.57 0.61
N THR A 262 10.54 -18.84 -0.34
CA THR A 262 11.08 -19.43 -1.58
C THR A 262 12.23 -20.38 -1.27
N ALA A 263 13.18 -19.97 -0.45
CA ALA A 263 14.29 -20.84 -0.03
C ALA A 263 13.82 -22.07 0.76
N ASP A 264 12.86 -21.89 1.68
CA ASP A 264 12.25 -22.98 2.45
C ASP A 264 11.53 -23.99 1.53
N THR A 265 10.83 -23.49 0.50
CA THR A 265 10.13 -24.34 -0.48
C THR A 265 11.12 -25.14 -1.32
N GLU A 266 12.23 -24.54 -1.76
CA GLU A 266 13.29 -25.21 -2.51
C GLU A 266 13.95 -26.31 -1.67
N GLY A 267 14.31 -26.02 -0.42
CA GLY A 267 14.86 -27.01 0.50
C GLY A 267 13.92 -28.19 0.80
N LEU A 268 12.60 -27.94 0.84
CA LEU A 268 11.61 -29.03 0.96
C LEU A 268 11.48 -29.84 -0.33
N ARG A 269 11.59 -29.22 -1.50
CA ARG A 269 11.59 -29.88 -2.81
C ARG A 269 12.76 -30.84 -2.94
N GLU A 270 13.97 -30.41 -2.56
CA GLU A 270 15.14 -31.27 -2.54
C GLU A 270 14.95 -32.47 -1.62
N LYS A 271 14.48 -32.28 -0.38
CA LYS A 271 14.17 -33.35 0.56
C LYS A 271 13.14 -34.31 0.02
N LEU A 272 12.09 -33.81 -0.64
CA LEU A 272 11.05 -34.66 -1.23
C LEU A 272 11.61 -35.48 -2.39
N SER A 273 12.49 -34.92 -3.21
CA SER A 273 13.19 -35.61 -4.29
C SER A 273 14.04 -36.77 -3.73
N GLN A 274 14.80 -36.52 -2.66
CA GLN A 274 15.61 -37.55 -2.01
C GLN A 274 14.73 -38.68 -1.47
N VAL A 275 13.66 -38.35 -0.75
CA VAL A 275 12.73 -39.37 -0.21
C VAL A 275 12.08 -40.18 -1.34
N ASN A 276 11.72 -39.57 -2.46
CA ASN A 276 11.18 -40.30 -3.60
C ASN A 276 12.21 -41.27 -4.21
N SER A 277 13.48 -40.85 -4.31
CA SER A 277 14.58 -41.72 -4.78
C SER A 277 14.80 -42.92 -3.84
N ASP A 278 14.75 -42.65 -2.53
CA ASP A 278 14.90 -43.73 -1.53
C ASP A 278 13.72 -44.72 -1.59
N ILE A 279 12.48 -44.22 -1.77
CA ILE A 279 11.31 -45.07 -1.95
C ILE A 279 11.49 -45.97 -3.17
N LEU A 280 11.86 -45.42 -4.33
CA LEU A 280 12.09 -46.20 -5.54
C LEU A 280 13.16 -47.31 -5.33
N ARG A 281 14.23 -46.97 -4.62
CA ARG A 281 15.29 -47.95 -4.30
C ARG A 281 14.73 -49.07 -3.43
N PHE A 282 14.01 -48.77 -2.38
CA PHE A 282 13.42 -49.78 -1.51
C PHE A 282 12.34 -50.60 -2.23
N GLU A 283 11.52 -50.01 -3.10
CA GLU A 283 10.54 -50.73 -3.91
C GLU A 283 11.25 -51.78 -4.82
N MET A 284 12.38 -51.41 -5.43
CA MET A 284 13.16 -52.36 -6.24
C MET A 284 13.78 -53.47 -5.36
N GLU A 285 14.29 -53.12 -4.16
CA GLU A 285 14.81 -54.16 -3.23
C GLU A 285 13.71 -55.11 -2.75
N ILE A 286 12.54 -54.59 -2.39
CA ILE A 286 11.40 -55.39 -2.01
C ILE A 286 10.99 -56.34 -3.15
N LYS A 287 10.92 -55.83 -4.37
CA LYS A 287 10.58 -56.66 -5.55
C LYS A 287 11.60 -57.81 -5.71
N ARG A 288 12.89 -57.48 -5.63
CA ARG A 288 13.96 -58.51 -5.74
C ARG A 288 13.84 -59.56 -4.64
N VAL A 289 13.62 -59.16 -3.38
CA VAL A 289 13.44 -60.08 -2.25
C VAL A 289 12.18 -60.94 -2.43
N SER A 290 11.10 -60.35 -2.93
CA SER A 290 9.86 -61.07 -3.21
C SER A 290 10.05 -62.13 -4.31
N GLU A 291 10.83 -61.84 -5.36
CA GLU A 291 11.21 -62.79 -6.41
C GLU A 291 12.04 -63.96 -5.84
N TYR A 292 13.06 -63.67 -5.01
CA TYR A 292 13.80 -64.71 -4.32
C TYR A 292 12.93 -65.58 -3.38
N TYR A 293 12.00 -64.93 -2.68
CA TYR A 293 11.09 -65.66 -1.80
C TYR A 293 10.21 -66.65 -2.56
N SER A 294 9.63 -66.22 -3.66
CA SER A 294 8.86 -67.04 -4.58
C SER A 294 9.68 -68.23 -5.15
N ASP A 295 10.93 -68.00 -5.52
CA ASP A 295 11.82 -69.08 -5.99
C ASP A 295 12.11 -70.09 -4.89
N TYR A 296 12.25 -69.66 -3.64
CA TYR A 296 12.44 -70.57 -2.51
C TYR A 296 11.18 -71.33 -2.17
N GLU A 297 10.00 -70.77 -2.25
CA GLU A 297 8.72 -71.44 -2.10
C GLU A 297 8.56 -72.56 -3.13
N ASN A 298 8.83 -72.24 -4.41
CA ASN A 298 8.80 -73.26 -5.49
C ASN A 298 9.77 -74.41 -5.24
N LYS A 299 11.01 -74.12 -4.77
CA LYS A 299 11.98 -75.17 -4.39
C LYS A 299 11.52 -76.02 -3.18
N LEU A 300 10.88 -75.38 -2.21
CA LEU A 300 10.30 -76.12 -1.07
C LEU A 300 9.22 -77.10 -1.52
N ASP A 301 8.31 -76.67 -2.39
CA ASP A 301 7.26 -77.51 -2.97
C ASP A 301 7.84 -78.68 -3.76
N GLU A 302 8.92 -78.42 -4.56
CA GLU A 302 9.63 -79.46 -5.28
C GLU A 302 10.28 -80.49 -4.32
N ILE A 303 10.89 -80.03 -3.21
CA ILE A 303 11.52 -80.92 -2.21
C ILE A 303 10.43 -81.67 -1.47
N GLU A 304 9.34 -81.08 -1.10
CA GLU A 304 8.21 -81.75 -0.44
C GLU A 304 7.64 -82.85 -1.33
N THR A 305 7.42 -82.55 -2.64
CA THR A 305 6.96 -83.53 -3.61
C THR A 305 7.98 -84.68 -3.77
N PHE A 306 9.29 -84.39 -3.75
CA PHE A 306 10.34 -85.38 -3.82
C PHE A 306 10.36 -86.25 -2.56
N ILE A 307 10.22 -85.67 -1.36
CA ILE A 307 10.14 -86.41 -0.10
C ILE A 307 8.92 -87.37 -0.09
N GLU A 308 7.76 -86.90 -0.57
CA GLU A 308 6.57 -87.72 -0.71
C GLU A 308 6.81 -88.92 -1.65
N THR A 309 7.46 -88.66 -2.77
CA THR A 309 7.85 -89.72 -3.73
C THR A 309 8.83 -90.72 -3.09
N LEU A 310 9.81 -90.26 -2.32
CA LEU A 310 10.73 -91.12 -1.59
C LEU A 310 10.02 -91.94 -0.51
N LYS A 311 9.10 -91.34 0.25
CA LYS A 311 8.30 -92.08 1.24
C LYS A 311 7.48 -93.19 0.61
N ASN A 312 6.86 -92.89 -0.55
CA ASN A 312 6.10 -93.93 -1.29
C ASN A 312 6.99 -95.07 -1.79
N LYS A 313 8.17 -94.72 -2.37
CA LYS A 313 9.15 -95.76 -2.76
C LYS A 313 9.61 -96.59 -1.55
N TYR A 314 9.93 -95.90 -0.43
CA TYR A 314 10.33 -96.62 0.79
C TYR A 314 9.24 -97.54 1.26
N LYS A 315 7.97 -97.16 1.26
CA LYS A 315 6.85 -97.99 1.61
C LYS A 315 6.73 -99.19 0.72
N ILE A 316 6.90 -99.05 -0.58
CA ILE A 316 6.89 -100.19 -1.54
C ILE A 316 8.03 -101.12 -1.25
N VAL A 317 9.26 -100.62 -1.13
CA VAL A 317 10.42 -101.43 -0.89
C VAL A 317 10.37 -102.15 0.50
N SER A 318 9.88 -101.44 1.51
CA SER A 318 9.67 -102.04 2.82
C SER A 318 8.66 -103.19 2.74
N GLY A 319 7.54 -102.95 1.97
CA GLY A 319 6.56 -104.02 1.79
C GLY A 319 7.07 -105.25 0.98
N ASP A 320 7.96 -104.94 -0.01
CA ASP A 320 8.62 -106.05 -0.76
C ASP A 320 9.65 -106.79 0.12
N ILE A 321 10.34 -106.09 1.04
CA ILE A 321 11.24 -106.75 1.99
C ILE A 321 10.40 -107.64 2.96
N ASP A 322 9.28 -107.15 3.51
CA ASP A 322 8.38 -107.91 4.39
C ASP A 322 7.84 -109.13 3.68
N LYS A 323 7.45 -109.02 2.38
CA LYS A 323 7.02 -110.24 1.61
C LYS A 323 8.19 -111.18 1.40
N ALA A 324 9.35 -110.71 1.02
CA ALA A 324 10.54 -111.57 0.83
C ALA A 324 10.94 -112.23 2.15
N GLN A 325 10.82 -111.55 3.27
CA GLN A 325 11.06 -112.19 4.61
C GLN A 325 10.02 -113.24 4.93
N THR A 326 8.75 -113.01 4.55
CA THR A 326 7.67 -113.96 4.73
C THR A 326 7.91 -115.25 3.87
N GLU A 327 8.19 -115.06 2.60
CA GLU A 327 8.58 -116.14 1.66
C GLU A 327 9.77 -116.92 2.12
N LEU A 328 10.81 -116.15 2.64
CA LEU A 328 12.02 -116.85 3.22
C LEU A 328 11.65 -117.68 4.44
N SER A 329 10.77 -117.19 5.31
CA SER A 329 10.30 -117.92 6.46
C SER A 329 9.50 -119.19 6.08
N GLU A 330 8.61 -119.03 5.00
CA GLU A 330 7.91 -120.21 4.48
C GLU A 330 8.82 -121.26 3.86
N ILE A 331 9.83 -120.81 3.09
CA ILE A 331 10.88 -121.75 2.52
C ILE A 331 11.69 -122.40 3.66
N GLU A 332 12.09 -121.63 4.69
CA GLU A 332 12.80 -122.22 5.85
C GLU A 332 11.93 -123.26 6.56
N ALA A 333 10.63 -123.03 6.70
CA ALA A 333 9.67 -123.95 7.27
C ALA A 333 9.51 -125.23 6.37
N GLU A 334 9.41 -125.05 5.04
CA GLU A 334 9.41 -126.18 4.11
C GLU A 334 10.68 -127.02 4.13
N ILE A 335 11.81 -126.34 4.18
CA ILE A 335 13.11 -127.04 4.35
C ILE A 335 13.16 -127.79 5.62
N SER A 336 12.70 -127.27 6.75
CA SER A 336 12.66 -127.91 8.00
C SER A 336 11.73 -129.13 7.99
N LEU A 337 10.58 -129.05 7.34
CA LEU A 337 9.67 -130.17 7.13
C LEU A 337 10.28 -131.26 6.22
N SER A 338 10.93 -130.87 5.18
CA SER A 338 11.63 -131.78 4.26
C SER A 338 12.77 -132.54 4.96
N LEU A 339 13.53 -131.82 5.83
CA LEU A 339 14.60 -132.47 6.65
C LEU A 339 14.04 -133.46 7.69
N ILE A 340 12.83 -133.17 8.24
CA ILE A 340 12.12 -134.12 9.10
C ILE A 340 11.71 -135.36 8.31
N HIS A 341 11.24 -135.19 7.06
CA HIS A 341 10.83 -136.31 6.21
C HIS A 341 12.03 -137.12 5.73
N ILE A 342 13.22 -136.53 5.55
CA ILE A 342 14.43 -137.25 5.23
C ILE A 342 15.05 -138.02 6.39
N SER A 343 14.74 -137.60 7.60
CA SER A 343 15.17 -138.32 8.85
C SER A 343 14.25 -139.41 9.31
N GLU A 344 13.02 -139.50 8.83
CA GLU A 344 12.02 -140.58 9.26
C GLU A 344 12.16 -141.86 8.44
N PRO A 345 12.70 -142.00 7.23
CA PRO A 345 12.70 -143.30 6.55
C PRO A 345 13.74 -144.29 7.06
N THR A 346 14.59 -143.97 7.99
CA THR A 346 15.60 -144.86 8.50
C THR A 346 15.21 -145.64 9.77
N ARG A 347 13.91 -145.61 10.21
CA ARG A 347 13.47 -146.30 11.45
C ARG A 347 12.51 -147.49 11.21
N HIS A 348 12.31 -147.87 9.90
CA HIS A 348 11.44 -149.05 9.63
C HIS A 348 12.03 -150.17 8.80
N LEU A 349 13.34 -150.48 8.95
CA LEU A 349 13.90 -151.77 8.47
C LEU A 349 14.87 -152.36 9.45
N ARG A 350 14.30 -152.88 10.58
CA ARG A 350 14.93 -154.01 11.31
C ARG A 350 13.89 -154.65 12.18
N ILE A 351 13.25 -155.61 11.65
CA ILE A 351 12.84 -156.87 12.38
C ILE A 351 12.27 -157.80 11.30
N SER A 352 13.04 -158.68 11.04
CA SER A 352 13.03 -160.09 11.16
C SER A 352 14.04 -160.75 10.27
#